data_1cfb078572cb5e6b3dd5bdcbdd9befbb
#
_entry.id   1cfb078572cb5e6b3dd5bdcbdd9befbb
#
_cell.length_a   1.000
_cell.length_b   1.000
_cell.length_c   1.000
_cell.angle_alpha   90.00
_cell.angle_beta   90.00
_cell.angle_gamma   90.00
#
_symmetry.space_group_name_H-M   'P 1'
#
loop_
_entity.id
_entity.type
_entity.pdbx_description
1 polymer ?
#
loop_
_entity_poly.entity_id
_entity_poly.type
_entity_poly.pdbx_seq_one_letter_code
_entity_poly.pdbx_strand_id
1 'polypeptide(L)'
;SPVFPNGAHLAEVEIDPDTGKVALVRYTAVDDAGTILNPILFDGQVHGGIVQGAGQILMEDVHYDLETGQLISGSFQDYCMPRADDFCGFDIAANEVPTARNPLGVKGVGEAGTVGAMPAVMNAVNDALHRAGALSIEMPATPEKIWRALQKV
;
A
#
# COMPACT_ATOMS: atom_id res chain seq x y z
N SER A 1 9.98 -0.62 -27.34
CA SER A 1 8.85 -1.50 -26.97
C SER A 1 8.53 -1.35 -25.50
N PRO A 2 7.27 -1.43 -25.08
CA PRO A 2 6.94 -1.40 -23.67
C PRO A 2 7.58 -2.56 -22.92
N VAL A 3 8.06 -2.30 -21.72
CA VAL A 3 8.59 -3.27 -20.77
C VAL A 3 7.97 -2.95 -19.41
N PHE A 4 7.69 -3.97 -18.63
CA PHE A 4 7.02 -3.82 -17.34
C PHE A 4 7.84 -4.46 -16.24
N PRO A 5 7.90 -3.83 -15.05
CA PRO A 5 8.38 -4.49 -13.85
C PRO A 5 7.40 -5.61 -13.46
N ASN A 6 7.83 -6.50 -12.62
CA ASN A 6 6.98 -7.45 -11.94
C ASN A 6 7.58 -7.77 -10.58
N GLY A 7 6.79 -8.32 -9.65
CA GLY A 7 7.29 -8.61 -8.33
C GLY A 7 6.27 -9.32 -7.46
N ALA A 8 6.64 -9.52 -6.21
CA ALA A 8 5.79 -10.09 -5.17
C ALA A 8 5.92 -9.27 -3.89
N HIS A 9 4.78 -8.90 -3.31
CA HIS A 9 4.68 -8.12 -2.09
C HIS A 9 3.92 -8.91 -1.02
N LEU A 10 4.41 -8.86 0.21
CA LEU A 10 3.81 -9.49 1.38
C LEU A 10 3.66 -8.45 2.49
N ALA A 11 2.46 -8.35 3.05
CA ALA A 11 2.15 -7.49 4.18
C ALA A 11 1.67 -8.31 5.38
N GLU A 12 2.13 -7.96 6.57
CA GLU A 12 1.65 -8.49 7.85
C GLU A 12 1.04 -7.33 8.64
N VAL A 13 -0.19 -7.50 9.13
CA VAL A 13 -0.92 -6.47 9.87
C VAL A 13 -1.37 -6.97 11.23
N GLU A 14 -1.45 -6.04 12.18
CA GLU A 14 -2.18 -6.21 13.44
C GLU A 14 -3.34 -5.23 13.47
N ILE A 15 -4.52 -5.70 13.90
CA ILE A 15 -5.72 -4.89 14.06
C ILE A 15 -6.07 -4.81 15.55
N ASP A 16 -6.16 -3.60 16.08
CA ASP A 16 -6.73 -3.35 17.38
C ASP A 16 -8.26 -3.46 17.30
N PRO A 17 -8.89 -4.46 17.95
CA PRO A 17 -10.34 -4.66 17.86
C PRO A 17 -11.17 -3.57 18.54
N ASP A 18 -10.59 -2.86 19.50
CA ASP A 18 -11.29 -1.83 20.27
C ASP A 18 -11.40 -0.51 19.46
N THR A 19 -10.44 -0.23 18.61
CA THR A 19 -10.35 1.03 17.84
C THR A 19 -10.47 0.84 16.32
N GLY A 20 -10.27 -0.38 15.83
CA GLY A 20 -10.16 -0.67 14.40
C GLY A 20 -8.84 -0.20 13.77
N LYS A 21 -7.89 0.30 14.57
CA LYS A 21 -6.59 0.74 14.05
C LYS A 21 -5.80 -0.43 13.50
N VAL A 22 -5.25 -0.26 12.29
CA VAL A 22 -4.34 -1.22 11.66
C VAL A 22 -2.91 -0.75 11.83
N ALA A 23 -2.05 -1.64 12.31
CA ALA A 23 -0.61 -1.46 12.25
C ALA A 23 -0.03 -2.38 11.18
N LEU A 24 0.73 -1.82 10.23
CA LEU A 24 1.54 -2.60 9.31
C LEU A 24 2.83 -2.99 10.05
N VAL A 25 2.89 -4.25 10.53
CA VAL A 25 3.99 -4.69 11.41
C VAL A 25 5.18 -5.21 10.65
N ARG A 26 4.95 -5.70 9.43
CA ARG A 26 6.02 -6.11 8.52
C ARG A 26 5.60 -5.96 7.07
N TYR A 27 6.56 -5.60 6.23
CA TYR A 27 6.35 -5.55 4.78
C TYR A 27 7.59 -6.03 4.04
N THR A 28 7.40 -6.94 3.10
CA THR A 28 8.48 -7.49 2.27
C THR A 28 8.11 -7.34 0.80
N ALA A 29 9.04 -6.85 -0.01
CA ALA A 29 8.86 -6.72 -1.46
C ALA A 29 10.09 -7.28 -2.20
N VAL A 30 9.84 -7.98 -3.29
CA VAL A 30 10.87 -8.41 -4.23
C VAL A 30 10.42 -8.01 -5.63
N ASP A 31 11.12 -7.07 -6.25
CA ASP A 31 10.76 -6.52 -7.55
C ASP A 31 11.83 -6.77 -8.61
N ASP A 32 11.37 -7.02 -9.83
CA ASP A 32 12.17 -7.07 -11.03
C ASP A 32 12.02 -5.77 -11.83
N ALA A 33 13.02 -4.91 -11.76
CA ALA A 33 13.13 -3.69 -12.56
C ALA A 33 14.18 -3.83 -13.69
N GLY A 34 14.46 -5.06 -14.12
CA GLY A 34 15.56 -5.31 -15.04
C GLY A 34 16.91 -5.00 -14.41
N THR A 35 17.83 -4.43 -15.17
CA THR A 35 19.12 -3.97 -14.64
C THR A 35 18.93 -2.73 -13.77
N ILE A 36 19.36 -2.80 -12.51
CA ILE A 36 19.28 -1.67 -11.58
C ILE A 36 20.50 -0.77 -11.76
N LEU A 37 20.28 0.41 -12.32
CA LEU A 37 21.36 1.37 -12.57
C LEU A 37 21.82 2.09 -11.30
N ASN A 38 20.92 2.30 -10.35
CA ASN A 38 21.21 2.95 -9.09
C ASN A 38 20.37 2.33 -7.96
N PRO A 39 20.97 1.49 -7.09
CA PRO A 39 20.25 0.83 -6.00
C PRO A 39 19.56 1.80 -5.04
N ILE A 40 20.20 2.92 -4.68
CA ILE A 40 19.63 3.90 -3.75
C ILE A 40 18.35 4.51 -4.30
N LEU A 41 18.33 4.83 -5.60
CA LEU A 41 17.13 5.37 -6.26
C LEU A 41 16.04 4.30 -6.39
N PHE A 42 16.42 3.05 -6.68
CA PHE A 42 15.50 1.92 -6.71
C PHE A 42 14.81 1.74 -5.35
N ASP A 43 15.58 1.62 -4.28
CA ASP A 43 15.06 1.45 -2.92
C ASP A 43 14.15 2.61 -2.52
N GLY A 44 14.58 3.85 -2.75
CA GLY A 44 13.79 5.04 -2.45
C GLY A 44 12.46 5.08 -3.21
N GLN A 45 12.46 4.67 -4.47
CA GLN A 45 11.25 4.63 -5.31
C GLN A 45 10.28 3.55 -4.82
N VAL A 46 10.77 2.36 -4.50
CA VAL A 46 9.93 1.27 -3.99
C VAL A 46 9.37 1.60 -2.62
N HIS A 47 10.18 2.14 -1.69
CA HIS A 47 9.72 2.59 -0.36
C HIS A 47 8.61 3.64 -0.48
N GLY A 48 8.83 4.68 -1.27
CA GLY A 48 7.83 5.73 -1.47
C GLY A 48 6.54 5.21 -2.10
N GLY A 49 6.66 4.30 -3.06
CA GLY A 49 5.52 3.64 -3.69
C GLY A 49 4.71 2.80 -2.71
N ILE A 50 5.38 2.02 -1.85
CA ILE A 50 4.71 1.21 -0.81
C ILE A 50 3.91 2.11 0.14
N VAL A 51 4.51 3.20 0.64
CA VAL A 51 3.81 4.15 1.53
C VAL A 51 2.60 4.78 0.84
N GLN A 52 2.73 5.16 -0.43
CA GLN A 52 1.61 5.69 -1.22
C GLN A 52 0.46 4.67 -1.32
N GLY A 53 0.75 3.44 -1.70
CA GLY A 53 -0.27 2.40 -1.82
C GLY A 53 -0.91 2.00 -0.49
N ALA A 54 -0.10 1.83 0.55
CA ALA A 54 -0.58 1.51 1.91
C ALA A 54 -1.40 2.66 2.51
N GLY A 55 -0.98 3.91 2.29
CA GLY A 55 -1.73 5.10 2.72
C GLY A 55 -3.12 5.16 2.09
N GLN A 56 -3.22 4.88 0.80
CA GLN A 56 -4.50 4.83 0.09
C GLN A 56 -5.43 3.72 0.62
N ILE A 57 -4.86 2.61 1.08
CA ILE A 57 -5.66 1.53 1.66
C ILE A 57 -6.10 1.84 3.09
N LEU A 58 -5.22 2.42 3.93
CA LEU A 58 -5.44 2.48 5.38
C LEU A 58 -5.94 3.83 5.89
N MET A 59 -5.67 4.92 5.17
CA MET A 59 -5.75 6.27 5.72
C MET A 59 -6.44 7.29 4.82
N GLU A 60 -6.06 7.35 3.55
CA GLU A 60 -6.46 8.42 2.64
C GLU A 60 -7.91 8.22 2.16
N ASP A 61 -8.76 9.19 2.43
CA ASP A 61 -10.16 9.17 2.03
C ASP A 61 -10.61 10.57 1.60
N VAL A 62 -11.30 10.64 0.47
CA VAL A 62 -11.77 11.88 -0.13
C VAL A 62 -13.28 12.01 0.07
N HIS A 63 -13.69 13.03 0.82
CA HIS A 63 -15.08 13.27 1.14
C HIS A 63 -15.60 14.54 0.45
N TYR A 64 -16.73 14.40 -0.22
CA TYR A 64 -17.50 15.51 -0.77
C TYR A 64 -18.84 15.64 -0.05
N ASP A 65 -19.26 16.87 0.19
CA ASP A 65 -20.63 17.13 0.56
C ASP A 65 -21.56 16.78 -0.62
N LEU A 66 -22.50 15.89 -0.40
CA LEU A 66 -23.32 15.33 -1.48
C LEU A 66 -24.39 16.32 -2.00
N GLU A 67 -24.74 17.36 -1.23
CA GLU A 67 -25.73 18.35 -1.63
C GLU A 67 -25.10 19.50 -2.43
N THR A 68 -23.91 19.93 -2.00
CA THR A 68 -23.24 21.11 -2.57
C THR A 68 -22.12 20.76 -3.53
N GLY A 69 -21.59 19.52 -3.49
CA GLY A 69 -20.39 19.09 -4.22
C GLY A 69 -19.08 19.66 -3.64
N GLN A 70 -19.14 20.31 -2.46
CA GLN A 70 -17.95 20.87 -1.82
C GLN A 70 -17.02 19.76 -1.34
N LEU A 71 -15.71 19.85 -1.68
CA LEU A 71 -14.69 18.98 -1.12
C LEU A 71 -14.49 19.30 0.38
N ILE A 72 -14.80 18.33 1.25
CA ILE A 72 -14.68 18.49 2.70
C ILE A 72 -13.24 18.20 3.12
N SER A 73 -12.64 17.12 2.64
CA SER A 73 -11.25 16.72 2.94
C SER A 73 -10.22 17.50 2.12
N GLY A 74 -10.37 18.82 2.01
CA GLY A 74 -9.56 19.66 1.13
C GLY A 74 -8.27 20.23 1.74
N SER A 75 -7.94 19.86 2.98
CA SER A 75 -6.73 20.32 3.68
C SER A 75 -6.01 19.15 4.36
N PHE A 76 -4.72 19.31 4.70
CA PHE A 76 -3.98 18.30 5.47
C PHE A 76 -4.47 18.13 6.92
N GLN A 77 -5.38 18.95 7.38
CA GLN A 77 -6.05 18.74 8.65
C GLN A 77 -7.14 17.66 8.52
N ASP A 78 -7.79 17.58 7.38
CA ASP A 78 -8.94 16.71 7.13
C ASP A 78 -8.57 15.49 6.29
N TYR A 79 -7.54 15.62 5.44
CA TYR A 79 -7.00 14.53 4.61
C TYR A 79 -5.85 13.82 5.33
N CYS A 80 -6.03 12.56 5.66
CA CYS A 80 -5.08 11.78 6.43
C CYS A 80 -3.94 11.22 5.55
N MET A 81 -2.96 12.08 5.23
CA MET A 81 -1.77 11.66 4.47
C MET A 81 -0.81 10.86 5.34
N PRO A 82 -0.25 9.75 4.84
CA PRO A 82 0.71 8.93 5.58
C PRO A 82 1.95 9.72 6.02
N ARG A 83 2.47 9.41 7.20
CA ARG A 83 3.70 9.96 7.76
C ARG A 83 4.70 8.83 8.02
N ALA A 84 5.96 9.16 8.20
CA ALA A 84 7.02 8.18 8.38
C ALA A 84 6.85 7.29 9.62
N ASP A 85 6.19 7.79 10.66
CA ASP A 85 5.92 7.07 11.91
C ASP A 85 4.66 6.19 11.86
N ASP A 86 3.89 6.25 10.78
CA ASP A 86 2.73 5.37 10.58
C ASP A 86 3.11 3.97 10.08
N PHE A 87 4.36 3.78 9.66
CA PHE A 87 4.80 2.53 9.01
C PHE A 87 6.05 1.94 9.67
N CYS A 88 6.16 0.60 9.60
CA CYS A 88 7.39 -0.12 9.91
C CYS A 88 8.46 0.11 8.84
N GLY A 89 9.69 -0.37 9.10
CA GLY A 89 10.69 -0.53 8.04
C GLY A 89 10.25 -1.61 7.04
N PHE A 90 10.66 -1.45 5.78
CA PHE A 90 10.34 -2.39 4.71
C PHE A 90 11.58 -3.22 4.32
N ASP A 91 11.39 -4.53 4.18
CA ASP A 91 12.39 -5.45 3.63
C ASP A 91 12.24 -5.47 2.10
N ILE A 92 13.16 -4.82 1.40
CA ILE A 92 13.11 -4.71 -0.07
C ILE A 92 14.29 -5.46 -0.68
N ALA A 93 14.01 -6.24 -1.72
CA ALA A 93 15.03 -6.91 -2.53
C ALA A 93 14.71 -6.76 -4.02
N ALA A 94 15.74 -6.86 -4.83
CA ALA A 94 15.63 -6.88 -6.28
C ALA A 94 15.91 -8.29 -6.81
N ASN A 95 15.11 -8.70 -7.80
CA ASN A 95 15.36 -9.90 -8.60
C ASN A 95 15.57 -9.46 -10.06
N GLU A 96 16.78 -9.03 -10.39
CA GLU A 96 17.09 -8.45 -11.69
C GLU A 96 16.96 -9.46 -12.83
N VAL A 97 15.97 -9.24 -13.71
CA VAL A 97 15.81 -9.98 -14.99
C VAL A 97 15.88 -8.97 -16.14
N PRO A 98 17.07 -8.71 -16.70
CA PRO A 98 17.24 -7.72 -17.74
C PRO A 98 16.37 -7.99 -18.96
N THR A 99 15.77 -6.94 -19.51
CA THR A 99 15.00 -7.05 -20.76
C THR A 99 15.90 -6.99 -22.00
N ALA A 100 15.58 -7.78 -23.02
CA ALA A 100 16.23 -7.69 -24.32
C ALA A 100 15.66 -6.54 -25.20
N ARG A 101 14.69 -5.76 -24.70
CA ARG A 101 13.99 -4.73 -25.48
C ARG A 101 14.73 -3.40 -25.54
N ASN A 102 15.75 -3.20 -24.71
CA ASN A 102 16.64 -2.04 -24.75
C ASN A 102 18.08 -2.44 -24.37
N PRO A 103 19.10 -1.65 -24.82
CA PRO A 103 20.52 -2.00 -24.62
C PRO A 103 20.95 -2.07 -23.14
N LEU A 104 20.27 -1.34 -22.25
CA LEU A 104 20.59 -1.31 -20.81
C LEU A 104 19.94 -2.46 -20.04
N GLY A 105 18.97 -3.14 -20.62
CA GLY A 105 18.23 -4.18 -19.95
C GLY A 105 17.29 -3.67 -18.83
N VAL A 106 17.03 -2.38 -18.77
CA VAL A 106 16.23 -1.74 -17.72
C VAL A 106 14.74 -1.92 -17.91
N LYS A 107 13.98 -1.93 -16.81
CA LYS A 107 12.51 -1.83 -16.75
C LYS A 107 12.13 -0.64 -15.88
N GLY A 108 10.94 -0.09 -16.05
CA GLY A 108 10.44 0.96 -15.18
C GLY A 108 10.12 0.42 -13.78
N VAL A 109 10.32 1.22 -12.73
CA VAL A 109 10.05 0.84 -11.34
C VAL A 109 9.15 1.85 -10.63
N GLY A 110 8.80 2.96 -11.32
CA GLY A 110 8.13 4.11 -10.73
C GLY A 110 6.86 3.79 -9.95
N GLU A 111 6.08 2.82 -10.39
CA GLU A 111 4.78 2.46 -9.80
C GLU A 111 4.79 1.09 -9.10
N ALA A 112 5.89 0.33 -9.17
CA ALA A 112 5.95 -1.05 -8.68
C ALA A 112 5.53 -1.14 -7.19
N GLY A 113 6.11 -0.29 -6.35
CA GLY A 113 5.77 -0.24 -4.92
C GLY A 113 4.28 0.03 -4.67
N THR A 114 3.70 1.01 -5.36
CA THR A 114 2.29 1.40 -5.18
C THR A 114 1.33 0.30 -5.64
N VAL A 115 1.56 -0.24 -6.83
CA VAL A 115 0.71 -1.29 -7.42
C VAL A 115 0.77 -2.57 -6.60
N GLY A 116 1.95 -2.94 -6.07
CA GLY A 116 2.09 -4.11 -5.20
C GLY A 116 1.49 -3.90 -3.81
N ALA A 117 1.63 -2.70 -3.24
CA ALA A 117 1.20 -2.42 -1.87
C ALA A 117 -0.33 -2.43 -1.71
N MET A 118 -1.06 -1.86 -2.64
CA MET A 118 -2.52 -1.80 -2.53
C MET A 118 -3.15 -3.17 -2.30
N PRO A 119 -2.96 -4.17 -3.18
CA PRO A 119 -3.54 -5.49 -2.96
C PRO A 119 -2.91 -6.24 -1.78
N ALA A 120 -1.60 -6.09 -1.53
CA ALA A 120 -0.93 -6.78 -0.42
C ALA A 120 -1.51 -6.36 0.93
N VAL A 121 -1.64 -5.04 1.17
CA VAL A 121 -2.18 -4.51 2.43
C VAL A 121 -3.67 -4.82 2.57
N MET A 122 -4.47 -4.62 1.50
CA MET A 122 -5.91 -4.88 1.56
C MET A 122 -6.22 -6.36 1.80
N ASN A 123 -5.45 -7.27 1.18
CA ASN A 123 -5.57 -8.71 1.42
C ASN A 123 -5.21 -9.08 2.86
N ALA A 124 -4.15 -8.49 3.42
CA ALA A 124 -3.76 -8.73 4.81
C ALA A 124 -4.83 -8.26 5.80
N VAL A 125 -5.43 -7.09 5.56
CA VAL A 125 -6.55 -6.58 6.38
C VAL A 125 -7.75 -7.52 6.30
N ASN A 126 -8.15 -7.93 5.10
CA ASN A 126 -9.28 -8.85 4.94
C ASN A 126 -9.01 -10.24 5.50
N ASP A 127 -7.77 -10.77 5.42
CA ASP A 127 -7.40 -12.02 6.08
C ASP A 127 -7.55 -11.91 7.60
N ALA A 128 -7.09 -10.80 8.19
CA ALA A 128 -7.24 -10.56 9.63
C ALA A 128 -8.73 -10.46 10.05
N LEU A 129 -9.56 -9.76 9.27
CA LEU A 129 -11.01 -9.68 9.53
C LEU A 129 -11.68 -11.05 9.43
N HIS A 130 -11.36 -11.86 8.42
CA HIS A 130 -11.89 -13.22 8.28
C HIS A 130 -11.51 -14.12 9.45
N ARG A 131 -10.26 -14.03 9.95
CA ARG A 131 -9.82 -14.77 11.14
C ARG A 131 -10.61 -14.36 12.39
N ALA A 132 -11.06 -13.11 12.46
CA ALA A 132 -11.93 -12.62 13.53
C ALA A 132 -13.42 -12.97 13.30
N GLY A 133 -13.78 -13.64 12.20
CA GLY A 133 -15.16 -13.98 11.85
C GLY A 133 -15.93 -12.87 11.11
N ALA A 134 -15.30 -11.75 10.82
CA ALA A 134 -15.91 -10.64 10.10
C ALA A 134 -15.89 -10.85 8.57
N LEU A 135 -16.71 -10.10 7.85
CA LEU A 135 -16.72 -10.07 6.38
C LEU A 135 -15.63 -9.14 5.83
N SER A 136 -15.25 -9.37 4.58
CA SER A 136 -14.39 -8.45 3.84
C SER A 136 -14.99 -7.05 3.75
N ILE A 137 -14.11 -6.07 3.75
CA ILE A 137 -14.45 -4.66 3.48
C ILE A 137 -13.73 -4.17 2.23
N GLU A 138 -14.24 -3.08 1.66
CA GLU A 138 -13.59 -2.37 0.55
C GLU A 138 -12.72 -1.23 1.06
N MET A 139 -11.71 -0.85 0.27
CA MET A 139 -10.88 0.34 0.55
C MET A 139 -11.70 1.65 0.54
N PRO A 140 -11.25 2.68 1.24
CA PRO A 140 -10.19 2.64 2.22
C PRO A 140 -10.63 1.87 3.48
N ALA A 141 -9.69 1.09 4.05
CA ALA A 141 -9.89 0.32 5.27
C ALA A 141 -9.62 1.21 6.50
N THR A 142 -10.43 2.25 6.66
CA THR A 142 -10.30 3.18 7.78
C THR A 142 -10.61 2.50 9.12
N PRO A 143 -10.06 2.99 10.25
CA PRO A 143 -10.33 2.43 11.57
C PRO A 143 -11.83 2.29 11.87
N GLU A 144 -12.63 3.27 11.48
CA GLU A 144 -14.08 3.24 11.65
C GLU A 144 -14.73 2.07 10.89
N LYS A 145 -14.37 1.86 9.62
CA LYS A 145 -14.92 0.76 8.81
C LYS A 145 -14.54 -0.61 9.38
N ILE A 146 -13.29 -0.77 9.80
CA ILE A 146 -12.79 -1.99 10.43
C ILE A 146 -13.52 -2.25 11.74
N TRP A 147 -13.57 -1.26 12.62
CA TRP A 147 -14.28 -1.38 13.90
C TRP A 147 -15.73 -1.80 13.69
N ARG A 148 -16.44 -1.14 12.76
CA ARG A 148 -17.83 -1.50 12.43
C ARG A 148 -17.99 -2.92 11.87
N ALA A 149 -17.01 -3.41 11.12
CA ALA A 149 -17.03 -4.78 10.61
C ALA A 149 -16.90 -5.80 11.76
N LEU A 150 -16.03 -5.52 12.73
CA LEU A 150 -15.82 -6.36 13.90
C LEU A 150 -17.01 -6.37 14.87
N GLN A 151 -17.82 -5.31 14.96
CA GLN A 151 -19.04 -5.27 15.80
C GLN A 151 -20.20 -6.13 15.27
N LYS A 152 -20.10 -6.66 14.06
CA LYS A 152 -21.15 -7.48 13.43
C LYS A 152 -20.91 -8.99 13.55
N VAL A 153 -19.87 -9.37 14.30
CA VAL A 153 -19.48 -10.78 14.53
C VAL A 153 -20.26 -11.39 15.70
#